data_5bd3719ce4a54707d3f6ae47c664abbc
#
_entry.id   5bd3719ce4a54707d3f6ae47c664abbc
#
_cell.length_a   1.000
_cell.length_b   1.000
_cell.length_c   1.000
_cell.angle_alpha   90.00
_cell.angle_beta   90.00
_cell.angle_gamma   90.00
#
_symmetry.space_group_name_H-M   'P 1'
#
loop_
_entity.id
_entity.type
_entity.pdbx_description
1 polymer ?
#
loop_
_entity_poly.entity_id
_entity_poly.type
_entity_poly.pdbx_seq_one_letter_code
_entity_poly.pdbx_strand_id
1 'polypeptide(L)'
;MSVNTIVPLTNVALLAQAVESAANRPPELPGLVVMYGPSGYGKSLAAAYAANLHRAYYVECRESWTKKAFLIAILREMGIIPMKTLSEMVDQVAEQLSRSGRPIIIDDVQYVIDKAAANVLTDIYNASQGTLILIGEERVPASMARLERLHNRVLEWVPAQAASLEDVVELARSSYPDVEMSDDLLGEVRNRVKGCLRRIAVNLYRIYSEALNNNWECVDLETWGDRSIHTGQPPARRH
;
A
#
# COMPACT_ATOMS: atom_id res chain seq x y z
N MET A 1 9.88 17.47 -16.24
CA MET A 1 9.02 16.89 -15.18
C MET A 1 8.62 15.51 -15.68
N SER A 2 9.27 14.47 -15.21
CA SER A 2 8.89 13.09 -15.58
C SER A 2 7.51 12.82 -14.99
N VAL A 3 6.56 12.52 -15.85
CA VAL A 3 5.28 11.92 -15.42
C VAL A 3 5.68 10.63 -14.72
N ASN A 4 5.51 10.60 -13.41
CA ASN A 4 5.79 9.41 -12.60
C ASN A 4 4.69 8.39 -12.94
N THR A 5 4.88 7.68 -14.05
CA THR A 5 3.98 6.62 -14.48
C THR A 5 4.16 5.50 -13.46
N ILE A 6 3.20 5.37 -12.55
CA ILE A 6 3.23 4.27 -11.59
C ILE A 6 3.09 2.98 -12.38
N VAL A 7 4.12 2.18 -12.31
CA VAL A 7 4.22 0.88 -12.98
C VAL A 7 3.11 -0.04 -12.47
N PRO A 8 2.38 -0.75 -13.33
CA PRO A 8 1.32 -1.68 -12.94
C PRO A 8 1.88 -2.97 -12.33
N LEU A 9 2.57 -2.86 -11.20
CA LEU A 9 3.07 -4.00 -10.44
C LEU A 9 1.92 -4.89 -9.96
N THR A 10 2.21 -6.16 -9.70
CA THR A 10 1.22 -7.17 -9.27
C THR A 10 0.30 -6.65 -8.16
N ASN A 11 0.85 -6.10 -7.07
CA ASN A 11 0.03 -5.59 -5.96
C ASN A 11 -0.78 -4.34 -6.32
N VAL A 12 -0.30 -3.54 -7.28
CA VAL A 12 -1.06 -2.37 -7.80
C VAL A 12 -2.29 -2.86 -8.56
N ALA A 13 -2.11 -3.85 -9.44
CA ALA A 13 -3.22 -4.42 -10.21
C ALA A 13 -4.24 -5.12 -9.30
N LEU A 14 -3.79 -5.93 -8.33
CA LEU A 14 -4.66 -6.62 -7.37
C LEU A 14 -5.52 -5.64 -6.57
N LEU A 15 -4.92 -4.58 -6.02
CA LEU A 15 -5.68 -3.61 -5.24
C LEU A 15 -6.64 -2.81 -6.12
N ALA A 16 -6.20 -2.36 -7.29
CA ALA A 16 -7.05 -1.60 -8.22
C ALA A 16 -8.31 -2.40 -8.61
N GLN A 17 -8.14 -3.68 -8.94
CA GLN A 17 -9.24 -4.59 -9.26
C GLN A 17 -10.21 -4.77 -8.07
N ALA A 18 -9.68 -4.98 -6.86
CA ALA A 18 -10.50 -5.15 -5.67
C ALA A 18 -11.28 -3.86 -5.32
N VAL A 19 -10.65 -2.68 -5.48
CA VAL A 19 -11.34 -1.39 -5.29
C VAL A 19 -12.46 -1.20 -6.31
N GLU A 20 -12.20 -1.49 -7.57
CA GLU A 20 -13.21 -1.40 -8.63
C GLU A 20 -14.38 -2.35 -8.38
N SER A 21 -14.10 -3.60 -8.01
CA SER A 21 -15.13 -4.59 -7.64
C SER A 21 -16.00 -4.10 -6.47
N ALA A 22 -15.34 -3.56 -5.42
CA ALA A 22 -16.05 -3.06 -4.25
C ALA A 22 -16.86 -1.79 -4.55
N ALA A 23 -16.38 -0.91 -5.42
CA ALA A 23 -17.07 0.31 -5.79
C ALA A 23 -18.35 0.02 -6.64
N ASN A 24 -18.29 -1.01 -7.46
CA ASN A 24 -19.38 -1.40 -8.36
C ASN A 24 -20.26 -2.55 -7.81
N ARG A 25 -20.10 -2.91 -6.54
CA ARG A 25 -20.84 -4.01 -5.92
C ARG A 25 -22.34 -3.76 -5.84
N PRO A 26 -23.20 -4.79 -5.87
CA PRO A 26 -24.58 -4.68 -5.49
C PRO A 26 -24.75 -4.14 -4.06
N PRO A 27 -25.81 -3.34 -3.79
CA PRO A 27 -26.00 -2.72 -2.46
C PRO A 27 -26.13 -3.70 -1.29
N GLU A 28 -26.54 -4.94 -1.57
CA GLU A 28 -26.72 -5.99 -0.57
C GLU A 28 -25.40 -6.59 -0.10
N LEU A 29 -24.31 -6.38 -0.86
CA LEU A 29 -22.99 -6.91 -0.52
C LEU A 29 -22.21 -5.95 0.37
N PRO A 30 -21.35 -6.48 1.26
CA PRO A 30 -20.47 -5.66 2.07
C PRO A 30 -19.48 -4.86 1.20
N GLY A 31 -18.93 -3.77 1.74
CA GLY A 31 -18.11 -2.85 0.97
C GLY A 31 -16.68 -2.63 1.52
N LEU A 32 -16.20 -3.49 2.41
CA LEU A 32 -14.83 -3.41 2.90
C LEU A 32 -13.90 -4.31 2.06
N VAL A 33 -12.78 -3.76 1.61
CA VAL A 33 -11.64 -4.51 1.09
C VAL A 33 -10.49 -4.39 2.08
N VAL A 34 -9.80 -5.49 2.32
CA VAL A 34 -8.66 -5.51 3.24
C VAL A 34 -7.43 -6.03 2.50
N MET A 35 -6.46 -5.14 2.22
CA MET A 35 -5.15 -5.56 1.72
C MET A 35 -4.16 -5.68 2.89
N TYR A 36 -3.51 -6.83 3.01
CA TYR A 36 -2.62 -7.12 4.11
C TYR A 36 -1.38 -7.90 3.66
N GLY A 37 -0.30 -7.79 4.42
CA GLY A 37 0.91 -8.55 4.15
C GLY A 37 2.17 -7.91 4.71
N PRO A 38 3.34 -8.51 4.46
CA PRO A 38 4.63 -8.05 4.99
C PRO A 38 4.95 -6.60 4.63
N SER A 39 5.69 -5.92 5.50
CA SER A 39 6.21 -4.58 5.21
C SER A 39 7.16 -4.60 4.01
N GLY A 40 7.08 -3.56 3.18
CA GLY A 40 7.94 -3.43 2.01
C GLY A 40 7.44 -4.15 0.75
N TYR A 41 6.24 -4.74 0.75
CA TYR A 41 5.64 -5.41 -0.43
C TYR A 41 4.91 -4.45 -1.37
N GLY A 42 5.01 -3.14 -1.18
CA GLY A 42 4.43 -2.16 -2.10
C GLY A 42 2.95 -1.84 -1.87
N LYS A 43 2.37 -2.19 -0.72
CA LYS A 43 0.96 -1.91 -0.39
C LYS A 43 0.61 -0.43 -0.46
N SER A 44 1.44 0.44 0.13
CA SER A 44 1.22 1.90 0.08
C SER A 44 1.39 2.47 -1.33
N LEU A 45 2.25 1.87 -2.17
CA LEU A 45 2.34 2.22 -3.59
C LEU A 45 1.03 1.86 -4.32
N ALA A 46 0.51 0.65 -4.09
CA ALA A 46 -0.77 0.23 -4.62
C ALA A 46 -1.91 1.13 -4.14
N ALA A 47 -1.88 1.53 -2.86
CA ALA A 47 -2.84 2.47 -2.28
C ALA A 47 -2.83 3.83 -2.98
N ALA A 48 -1.66 4.41 -3.19
CA ALA A 48 -1.50 5.70 -3.86
C ALA A 48 -2.00 5.64 -5.32
N TYR A 49 -1.72 4.54 -6.03
CA TYR A 49 -2.23 4.33 -7.38
C TYR A 49 -3.77 4.22 -7.39
N ALA A 50 -4.34 3.37 -6.54
CA ALA A 50 -5.78 3.19 -6.45
C ALA A 50 -6.49 4.49 -6.01
N ALA A 51 -5.88 5.27 -5.12
CA ALA A 51 -6.41 6.57 -4.71
C ALA A 51 -6.51 7.54 -5.89
N ASN A 52 -5.50 7.61 -6.74
CA ASN A 52 -5.53 8.45 -7.93
C ASN A 52 -6.55 7.93 -8.97
N LEU A 53 -6.55 6.63 -9.25
CA LEU A 53 -7.42 6.01 -10.26
C LEU A 53 -8.91 6.19 -9.93
N HIS A 54 -9.28 5.94 -8.68
CA HIS A 54 -10.67 5.98 -8.21
C HIS A 54 -11.04 7.30 -7.52
N ARG A 55 -10.14 8.31 -7.53
CA ARG A 55 -10.31 9.57 -6.80
C ARG A 55 -10.68 9.34 -5.33
N ALA A 56 -10.13 8.28 -4.72
CA ALA A 56 -10.42 7.94 -3.35
C ALA A 56 -9.84 8.97 -2.37
N TYR A 57 -10.46 9.11 -1.21
CA TYR A 57 -9.83 9.79 -0.09
C TYR A 57 -8.74 8.89 0.48
N TYR A 58 -7.54 9.41 0.73
CA TYR A 58 -6.41 8.62 1.20
C TYR A 58 -5.89 9.14 2.54
N VAL A 59 -5.85 8.27 3.54
CA VAL A 59 -5.37 8.60 4.88
C VAL A 59 -4.40 7.52 5.35
N GLU A 60 -3.16 7.90 5.64
CA GLU A 60 -2.16 7.06 6.28
C GLU A 60 -2.20 7.26 7.79
N CYS A 61 -2.54 6.20 8.54
CA CYS A 61 -2.70 6.24 9.98
C CYS A 61 -1.34 6.31 10.68
N ARG A 62 -1.33 6.96 11.85
CA ARG A 62 -0.13 7.07 12.69
C ARG A 62 -0.37 6.43 14.05
N GLU A 63 0.66 5.81 14.58
CA GLU A 63 0.62 5.20 15.89
C GLU A 63 0.24 6.18 17.01
N SER A 64 0.65 7.45 16.91
CA SER A 64 0.34 8.49 17.90
C SER A 64 -1.11 8.98 17.89
N TRP A 65 -1.92 8.58 16.90
CA TRP A 65 -3.27 9.14 16.75
C TRP A 65 -4.27 8.61 17.78
N THR A 66 -5.13 9.50 18.22
CA THR A 66 -6.39 9.19 18.94
C THR A 66 -7.52 9.02 17.92
N LYS A 67 -8.67 8.49 18.35
CA LYS A 67 -9.90 8.43 17.53
C LYS A 67 -10.25 9.80 16.93
N LYS A 68 -10.11 10.87 17.72
CA LYS A 68 -10.38 12.23 17.27
C LYS A 68 -9.39 12.69 16.20
N ALA A 69 -8.09 12.42 16.39
CA ALA A 69 -7.06 12.77 15.41
C ALA A 69 -7.27 12.03 14.09
N PHE A 70 -7.67 10.76 14.14
CA PHE A 70 -8.01 9.96 12.96
C PHE A 70 -9.19 10.57 12.17
N LEU A 71 -10.32 10.89 12.84
CA LEU A 71 -11.48 11.52 12.19
C LEU A 71 -11.14 12.90 11.62
N ILE A 72 -10.34 13.71 12.33
CA ILE A 72 -9.87 15.00 11.84
C ILE A 72 -9.02 14.83 10.57
N ALA A 73 -8.16 13.81 10.51
CA ALA A 73 -7.35 13.53 9.32
C ALA A 73 -8.22 13.17 8.12
N ILE A 74 -9.23 12.32 8.31
CA ILE A 74 -10.21 11.98 7.25
C ILE A 74 -10.95 13.22 6.76
N LEU A 75 -11.50 14.02 7.67
CA LEU A 75 -12.28 15.20 7.30
C LEU A 75 -11.43 16.26 6.58
N ARG A 76 -10.16 16.42 6.98
CA ARG A 76 -9.20 17.29 6.26
C ARG A 76 -8.93 16.81 4.85
N GLU A 77 -8.75 15.50 4.66
CA GLU A 77 -8.60 14.90 3.33
C GLU A 77 -9.85 15.13 2.47
N MET A 78 -11.02 15.10 3.08
CA MET A 78 -12.31 15.42 2.42
C MET A 78 -12.54 16.92 2.18
N GLY A 79 -11.68 17.81 2.70
CA GLY A 79 -11.86 19.26 2.63
C GLY A 79 -12.96 19.81 3.54
N ILE A 80 -13.30 19.07 4.62
CA ILE A 80 -14.39 19.41 5.54
C ILE A 80 -13.82 19.93 6.85
N ILE A 81 -14.40 20.99 7.38
CA ILE A 81 -14.06 21.51 8.72
C ILE A 81 -14.66 20.59 9.77
N PRO A 82 -13.82 19.98 10.64
CA PRO A 82 -14.30 19.04 11.63
C PRO A 82 -15.20 19.68 12.70
N MET A 83 -16.31 19.02 13.02
CA MET A 83 -17.16 19.37 14.15
C MET A 83 -16.48 19.09 15.50
N LYS A 84 -17.14 19.37 16.62
CA LYS A 84 -16.51 19.32 17.96
C LYS A 84 -16.50 17.92 18.56
N THR A 85 -17.55 17.15 18.37
CA THR A 85 -17.73 15.81 18.97
C THR A 85 -17.35 14.69 18.00
N LEU A 86 -17.03 13.50 18.55
CA LEU A 86 -16.69 12.34 17.73
C LEU A 86 -17.88 11.86 16.90
N SER A 87 -19.10 11.89 17.45
CA SER A 87 -20.31 11.48 16.74
C SER A 87 -20.57 12.37 15.53
N GLU A 88 -20.55 13.70 15.71
CA GLU A 88 -20.72 14.64 14.61
C GLU A 88 -19.66 14.46 13.51
N MET A 89 -18.40 14.17 13.90
CA MET A 89 -17.34 13.90 12.91
C MET A 89 -17.59 12.61 12.14
N VAL A 90 -18.10 11.56 12.79
CA VAL A 90 -18.48 10.30 12.13
C VAL A 90 -19.60 10.55 11.13
N ASP A 91 -20.62 11.33 11.53
CA ASP A 91 -21.73 11.69 10.66
C ASP A 91 -21.27 12.50 9.44
N GLN A 92 -20.36 13.48 9.64
CA GLN A 92 -19.77 14.24 8.52
C GLN A 92 -19.03 13.35 7.53
N VAL A 93 -18.22 12.39 8.01
CA VAL A 93 -17.49 11.45 7.15
C VAL A 93 -18.48 10.56 6.38
N ALA A 94 -19.48 10.02 7.07
CA ALA A 94 -20.48 9.15 6.47
C ALA A 94 -21.32 9.88 5.41
N GLU A 95 -21.77 11.10 5.70
CA GLU A 95 -22.49 11.93 4.75
C GLU A 95 -21.67 12.20 3.48
N GLN A 96 -20.39 12.55 3.67
CA GLN A 96 -19.51 12.83 2.52
C GLN A 96 -19.26 11.59 1.66
N LEU A 97 -19.06 10.41 2.27
CA LEU A 97 -18.91 9.16 1.53
C LEU A 97 -20.18 8.81 0.74
N SER A 98 -21.35 8.92 1.38
CA SER A 98 -22.65 8.67 0.72
C SER A 98 -22.90 9.63 -0.44
N ARG A 99 -22.61 10.92 -0.27
CA ARG A 99 -22.83 11.96 -1.30
C ARG A 99 -21.90 11.85 -2.48
N SER A 100 -20.60 11.59 -2.21
CA SER A 100 -19.57 11.59 -3.26
C SER A 100 -19.50 10.26 -4.01
N GLY A 101 -19.88 9.15 -3.38
CA GLY A 101 -19.65 7.79 -3.89
C GLY A 101 -18.16 7.41 -3.98
N ARG A 102 -17.26 8.28 -3.54
CA ARG A 102 -15.82 8.06 -3.60
C ARG A 102 -15.39 7.07 -2.52
N PRO A 103 -14.52 6.11 -2.83
CA PRO A 103 -13.93 5.22 -1.83
C PRO A 103 -13.07 6.01 -0.82
N ILE A 104 -12.86 5.42 0.36
CA ILE A 104 -11.83 5.86 1.29
C ILE A 104 -10.80 4.76 1.48
N ILE A 105 -9.52 5.10 1.35
CA ILE A 105 -8.38 4.21 1.59
C ILE A 105 -7.73 4.62 2.91
N ILE A 106 -7.60 3.67 3.82
CA ILE A 106 -7.02 3.83 5.14
C ILE A 106 -5.79 2.93 5.22
N ASP A 107 -4.63 3.53 5.09
CA ASP A 107 -3.35 2.82 5.15
C ASP A 107 -2.83 2.74 6.59
N ASP A 108 -2.01 1.75 6.89
CA ASP A 108 -1.52 1.42 8.22
C ASP A 108 -2.66 1.25 9.26
N VAL A 109 -3.74 0.60 8.83
CA VAL A 109 -4.98 0.44 9.61
C VAL A 109 -4.77 -0.28 10.97
N GLN A 110 -3.68 -1.03 11.15
CA GLN A 110 -3.33 -1.65 12.42
C GLN A 110 -3.30 -0.65 13.57
N TYR A 111 -2.88 0.58 13.34
CA TYR A 111 -2.85 1.64 14.36
C TYR A 111 -4.24 2.11 14.81
N VAL A 112 -5.26 1.90 13.99
CA VAL A 112 -6.66 2.17 14.33
C VAL A 112 -7.30 0.96 15.02
N ILE A 113 -7.04 -0.25 14.50
CA ILE A 113 -7.62 -1.50 15.00
C ILE A 113 -7.11 -1.81 16.42
N ASP A 114 -5.81 -1.74 16.64
CA ASP A 114 -5.16 -2.10 17.91
C ASP A 114 -5.53 -1.12 19.04
N LYS A 115 -5.95 0.11 18.74
CA LYS A 115 -6.34 1.14 19.74
C LYS A 115 -7.83 1.23 20.04
N ALA A 116 -8.58 0.16 19.79
CA ALA A 116 -10.04 0.14 19.97
C ALA A 116 -10.79 1.26 19.20
N ALA A 117 -10.17 1.80 18.15
CA ALA A 117 -10.81 2.76 17.26
C ALA A 117 -11.55 2.07 16.10
N ALA A 118 -11.51 0.74 16.04
CA ALA A 118 -12.22 -0.06 15.04
C ALA A 118 -13.74 0.20 15.03
N ASN A 119 -14.33 0.54 16.16
CA ASN A 119 -15.75 0.93 16.23
C ASN A 119 -16.06 2.14 15.35
N VAL A 120 -15.11 3.09 15.24
CA VAL A 120 -15.28 4.26 14.36
C VAL A 120 -15.39 3.84 12.88
N LEU A 121 -14.58 2.87 12.45
CA LEU A 121 -14.68 2.32 11.08
C LEU A 121 -16.03 1.63 10.85
N THR A 122 -16.50 0.89 11.85
CA THR A 122 -17.81 0.23 11.81
C THR A 122 -18.94 1.25 11.73
N ASP A 123 -18.88 2.32 12.52
CA ASP A 123 -19.89 3.37 12.56
C ASP A 123 -19.92 4.15 11.23
N ILE A 124 -18.76 4.53 10.70
CA ILE A 124 -18.63 5.17 9.37
C ILE A 124 -19.25 4.27 8.29
N TYR A 125 -18.90 2.97 8.29
CA TYR A 125 -19.43 2.04 7.30
C TYR A 125 -20.95 1.89 7.42
N ASN A 126 -21.48 1.69 8.63
CA ASN A 126 -22.91 1.51 8.85
C ASN A 126 -23.73 2.73 8.42
N ALA A 127 -23.22 3.93 8.67
CA ALA A 127 -23.89 5.17 8.32
C ALA A 127 -23.76 5.54 6.84
N SER A 128 -22.64 5.18 6.18
CA SER A 128 -22.39 5.56 4.78
C SER A 128 -22.77 4.49 3.78
N GLN A 129 -22.66 3.19 4.15
CA GLN A 129 -22.66 2.03 3.23
C GLN A 129 -21.60 2.20 2.10
N GLY A 130 -20.60 3.04 2.35
CA GLY A 130 -19.55 3.39 1.39
C GLY A 130 -18.56 2.26 1.12
N THR A 131 -17.61 2.51 0.21
CA THR A 131 -16.50 1.59 -0.05
C THR A 131 -15.30 2.00 0.79
N LEU A 132 -14.88 1.11 1.71
CA LEU A 132 -13.75 1.32 2.61
C LEU A 132 -12.64 0.31 2.26
N ILE A 133 -11.45 0.83 2.01
CA ILE A 133 -10.26 0.03 1.71
C ILE A 133 -9.32 0.15 2.90
N LEU A 134 -9.07 -0.97 3.57
CA LEU A 134 -8.21 -1.05 4.74
C LEU A 134 -6.89 -1.71 4.33
N ILE A 135 -5.78 -1.05 4.58
CA ILE A 135 -4.45 -1.58 4.23
C ILE A 135 -3.60 -1.68 5.50
N GLY A 136 -2.94 -2.81 5.67
CA GLY A 136 -2.12 -2.98 6.85
C GLY A 136 -1.12 -4.15 6.81
N GLU A 137 -0.56 -4.43 7.97
CA GLU A 137 0.44 -5.47 8.15
C GLU A 137 -0.17 -6.88 8.11
N GLU A 138 0.70 -7.88 8.06
CA GLU A 138 0.36 -9.31 7.97
C GLU A 138 -0.58 -9.79 9.10
N ARG A 139 -0.53 -9.16 10.29
CA ARG A 139 -1.37 -9.51 11.44
C ARG A 139 -2.79 -8.94 11.40
N VAL A 140 -3.11 -8.04 10.47
CA VAL A 140 -4.43 -7.36 10.39
C VAL A 140 -5.59 -8.35 10.33
N PRO A 141 -5.57 -9.44 9.54
CA PRO A 141 -6.67 -10.40 9.54
C PRO A 141 -6.93 -11.02 10.92
N ALA A 142 -5.88 -11.38 11.66
CA ALA A 142 -6.01 -11.95 13.00
C ALA A 142 -6.55 -10.93 14.02
N SER A 143 -6.17 -9.67 13.91
CA SER A 143 -6.72 -8.58 14.74
C SER A 143 -8.19 -8.31 14.39
N MET A 144 -8.55 -8.32 13.11
CA MET A 144 -9.94 -8.11 12.66
C MET A 144 -10.86 -9.26 13.01
N ALA A 145 -10.38 -10.51 13.07
CA ALA A 145 -11.19 -11.66 13.47
C ALA A 145 -11.80 -11.51 14.88
N ARG A 146 -11.19 -10.69 15.74
CA ARG A 146 -11.71 -10.35 17.07
C ARG A 146 -12.78 -9.25 17.06
N LEU A 147 -13.00 -8.63 15.91
CA LEU A 147 -13.90 -7.51 15.68
C LEU A 147 -15.03 -7.95 14.74
N GLU A 148 -15.88 -8.86 15.24
CA GLU A 148 -16.92 -9.53 14.44
C GLU A 148 -17.73 -8.55 13.58
N ARG A 149 -18.12 -7.40 14.13
CA ARG A 149 -18.88 -6.38 13.41
C ARG A 149 -18.17 -5.84 12.17
N LEU A 150 -16.86 -5.63 12.27
CA LEU A 150 -16.05 -5.13 11.14
C LEU A 150 -15.70 -6.28 10.18
N HIS A 151 -15.33 -7.44 10.74
CA HIS A 151 -14.98 -8.63 9.98
C HIS A 151 -16.10 -9.08 9.03
N ASN A 152 -17.35 -9.11 9.50
CA ASN A 152 -18.52 -9.50 8.70
C ASN A 152 -18.87 -8.50 7.58
N ARG A 153 -18.17 -7.39 7.47
CA ARG A 153 -18.34 -6.39 6.40
C ARG A 153 -17.26 -6.44 5.34
N VAL A 154 -16.35 -7.39 5.45
CA VAL A 154 -15.29 -7.59 4.45
C VAL A 154 -15.87 -8.31 3.24
N LEU A 155 -15.79 -7.65 2.10
CA LEU A 155 -16.12 -8.20 0.79
C LEU A 155 -14.98 -9.07 0.27
N GLU A 156 -13.74 -8.57 0.41
CA GLU A 156 -12.57 -9.22 -0.17
C GLU A 156 -11.32 -9.02 0.70
N TRP A 157 -10.56 -10.10 0.81
CA TRP A 157 -9.24 -10.13 1.43
C TRP A 157 -8.18 -10.22 0.34
N VAL A 158 -7.28 -9.24 0.26
CA VAL A 158 -6.23 -9.15 -0.75
C VAL A 158 -4.86 -9.37 -0.09
N PRO A 159 -4.31 -10.58 -0.11
CA PRO A 159 -2.96 -10.82 0.40
C PRO A 159 -1.93 -10.19 -0.54
N ALA A 160 -1.09 -9.29 -0.01
CA ALA A 160 -0.01 -8.70 -0.78
C ALA A 160 1.02 -9.76 -1.18
N GLN A 161 1.37 -9.79 -2.45
CA GLN A 161 2.31 -10.75 -3.03
C GLN A 161 3.74 -10.24 -2.96
N ALA A 162 4.69 -11.16 -2.83
CA ALA A 162 6.10 -10.84 -3.08
C ALA A 162 6.27 -10.43 -4.55
N ALA A 163 7.11 -9.43 -4.82
CA ALA A 163 7.35 -9.01 -6.20
C ALA A 163 7.80 -10.16 -7.09
N SER A 164 7.18 -10.30 -8.26
CA SER A 164 7.56 -11.26 -9.28
C SER A 164 8.84 -10.80 -10.00
N LEU A 165 9.42 -11.63 -10.85
CA LEU A 165 10.53 -11.18 -11.70
C LEU A 165 10.07 -10.10 -12.67
N GLU A 166 8.89 -10.26 -13.23
CA GLU A 166 8.28 -9.28 -14.15
C GLU A 166 8.10 -7.92 -13.45
N ASP A 167 7.65 -7.91 -12.18
CA ASP A 167 7.57 -6.67 -11.39
C ASP A 167 8.95 -5.98 -11.26
N VAL A 168 10.01 -6.78 -11.03
CA VAL A 168 11.37 -6.23 -10.85
C VAL A 168 11.91 -5.68 -12.17
N VAL A 169 11.74 -6.41 -13.27
CA VAL A 169 12.15 -5.98 -14.62
C VAL A 169 11.46 -4.68 -15.01
N GLU A 170 10.15 -4.62 -14.81
CA GLU A 170 9.36 -3.43 -15.14
C GLU A 170 9.73 -2.24 -14.26
N LEU A 171 9.98 -2.47 -12.95
CA LEU A 171 10.45 -1.43 -12.05
C LEU A 171 11.84 -0.92 -12.43
N ALA A 172 12.75 -1.80 -12.84
CA ALA A 172 14.08 -1.42 -13.28
C ALA A 172 14.02 -0.56 -14.54
N ARG A 173 13.29 -1.00 -15.58
CA ARG A 173 13.13 -0.29 -16.85
C ARG A 173 12.49 1.08 -16.70
N SER A 174 11.44 1.17 -15.85
CA SER A 174 10.73 2.45 -15.64
C SER A 174 11.52 3.44 -14.79
N SER A 175 12.30 2.95 -13.82
CA SER A 175 13.05 3.81 -12.90
C SER A 175 14.42 4.22 -13.45
N TYR A 176 15.05 3.38 -14.25
CA TYR A 176 16.43 3.54 -14.73
C TYR A 176 16.55 3.17 -16.22
N PRO A 177 15.87 3.89 -17.13
CA PRO A 177 15.80 3.55 -18.56
C PRO A 177 17.15 3.65 -19.27
N ASP A 178 18.11 4.37 -18.69
CA ASP A 178 19.42 4.63 -19.30
C ASP A 178 20.45 3.50 -19.01
N VAL A 179 20.10 2.52 -18.18
CA VAL A 179 20.97 1.39 -17.82
C VAL A 179 20.21 0.08 -17.97
N GLU A 180 20.67 -0.78 -18.87
CA GLU A 180 20.10 -2.11 -19.01
C GLU A 180 20.57 -3.02 -17.86
N MET A 181 19.63 -3.64 -17.14
CA MET A 181 19.91 -4.61 -16.09
C MET A 181 19.40 -5.97 -16.55
N SER A 182 20.27 -6.98 -16.58
CA SER A 182 19.90 -8.29 -17.09
C SER A 182 18.91 -9.03 -16.19
N ASP A 183 18.08 -9.88 -16.76
CA ASP A 183 17.05 -10.62 -16.02
C ASP A 183 17.65 -11.58 -15.00
N ASP A 184 18.85 -12.13 -15.21
CA ASP A 184 19.56 -12.97 -14.25
C ASP A 184 20.04 -12.19 -13.03
N LEU A 185 20.58 -10.98 -13.20
CA LEU A 185 20.92 -10.08 -12.10
C LEU A 185 19.67 -9.66 -11.32
N LEU A 186 18.61 -9.28 -12.03
CA LEU A 186 17.33 -8.88 -11.40
C LEU A 186 16.69 -10.05 -10.65
N GLY A 187 16.79 -11.27 -11.20
CA GLY A 187 16.35 -12.51 -10.57
C GLY A 187 17.12 -12.81 -9.28
N GLU A 188 18.45 -12.64 -9.29
CA GLU A 188 19.29 -12.82 -8.09
C GLU A 188 18.94 -11.78 -7.02
N VAL A 189 18.78 -10.50 -7.40
CA VAL A 189 18.33 -9.45 -6.45
C VAL A 189 16.99 -9.84 -5.83
N ARG A 190 16.00 -10.19 -6.66
CA ARG A 190 14.66 -10.59 -6.19
C ARG A 190 14.73 -11.76 -5.20
N ASN A 191 15.51 -12.79 -5.51
CA ASN A 191 15.63 -14.00 -4.69
C ASN A 191 16.30 -13.70 -3.35
N ARG A 192 17.40 -12.94 -3.34
CA ARG A 192 18.12 -12.55 -2.12
C ARG A 192 17.26 -11.74 -1.15
N VAL A 193 16.38 -10.88 -1.67
CA VAL A 193 15.50 -10.06 -0.83
C VAL A 193 14.10 -10.64 -0.69
N LYS A 194 13.85 -11.86 -1.19
CA LYS A 194 12.56 -12.59 -1.10
C LYS A 194 11.39 -11.78 -1.61
N GLY A 195 11.58 -11.07 -2.72
CA GLY A 195 10.55 -10.24 -3.34
C GLY A 195 10.11 -9.02 -2.54
N CYS A 196 10.88 -8.57 -1.55
CA CYS A 196 10.59 -7.34 -0.83
C CYS A 196 10.85 -6.12 -1.71
N LEU A 197 9.79 -5.49 -2.24
CA LEU A 197 9.85 -4.39 -3.22
C LEU A 197 10.72 -3.22 -2.74
N ARG A 198 10.63 -2.86 -1.45
CA ARG A 198 11.47 -1.80 -0.87
C ARG A 198 12.96 -2.12 -0.96
N ARG A 199 13.35 -3.37 -0.70
CA ARG A 199 14.76 -3.80 -0.81
C ARG A 199 15.19 -3.95 -2.26
N ILE A 200 14.30 -4.37 -3.15
CA ILE A 200 14.51 -4.38 -4.59
C ILE A 200 14.86 -2.96 -5.06
N ALA A 201 14.02 -1.97 -4.76
CA ALA A 201 14.25 -0.58 -5.14
C ALA A 201 15.62 -0.04 -4.66
N VAL A 202 16.03 -0.38 -3.43
CA VAL A 202 17.38 -0.02 -2.92
C VAL A 202 18.48 -0.66 -3.75
N ASN A 203 18.35 -1.92 -4.13
CA ASN A 203 19.37 -2.60 -4.94
C ASN A 203 19.42 -2.08 -6.37
N LEU A 204 18.28 -1.84 -7.00
CA LEU A 204 18.21 -1.23 -8.33
C LEU A 204 18.90 0.13 -8.35
N TYR A 205 18.67 0.98 -7.35
CA TYR A 205 19.38 2.25 -7.23
C TYR A 205 20.91 2.07 -7.06
N ARG A 206 21.35 1.07 -6.29
CA ARG A 206 22.78 0.77 -6.14
C ARG A 206 23.40 0.28 -7.44
N ILE A 207 22.75 -0.61 -8.16
CA ILE A 207 23.20 -1.10 -9.46
C ILE A 207 23.31 0.07 -10.45
N TYR A 208 22.28 0.91 -10.53
CA TYR A 208 22.29 2.12 -11.34
C TYR A 208 23.44 3.06 -11.00
N SER A 209 23.68 3.33 -9.70
CA SER A 209 24.76 4.22 -9.26
C SER A 209 26.13 3.68 -9.60
N GLU A 210 26.35 2.36 -9.46
CA GLU A 210 27.61 1.71 -9.88
C GLU A 210 27.80 1.74 -11.39
N ALA A 211 26.72 1.54 -12.15
CA ALA A 211 26.76 1.63 -13.60
C ALA A 211 27.20 3.01 -14.07
N LEU A 212 26.65 4.08 -13.49
CA LEU A 212 27.08 5.44 -13.81
C LEU A 212 28.53 5.70 -13.44
N ASN A 213 28.97 5.24 -12.27
CA ASN A 213 30.38 5.44 -11.81
C ASN A 213 31.40 4.74 -12.69
N ASN A 214 31.02 3.62 -13.33
CA ASN A 214 31.89 2.81 -14.17
C ASN A 214 31.62 2.97 -15.68
N ASN A 215 30.69 3.84 -16.07
CA ASN A 215 30.23 4.04 -17.44
C ASN A 215 29.73 2.74 -18.10
N TRP A 216 28.95 1.94 -17.35
CA TRP A 216 28.33 0.74 -17.88
C TRP A 216 26.95 1.07 -18.45
N GLU A 217 26.70 0.66 -19.68
CA GLU A 217 25.40 0.76 -20.32
C GLU A 217 24.51 -0.46 -20.01
N CYS A 218 25.16 -1.61 -19.72
CA CYS A 218 24.52 -2.85 -19.34
C CYS A 218 25.21 -3.45 -18.09
N VAL A 219 24.40 -4.02 -17.20
CA VAL A 219 24.88 -4.69 -15.97
C VAL A 219 24.23 -6.06 -15.87
N ASP A 220 25.06 -7.10 -15.90
CA ASP A 220 24.70 -8.49 -15.66
C ASP A 220 25.37 -9.03 -14.38
N LEU A 221 25.19 -10.32 -14.09
CA LEU A 221 25.80 -10.96 -12.92
C LEU A 221 27.35 -10.94 -12.98
N GLU A 222 27.94 -11.07 -14.15
CA GLU A 222 29.39 -11.06 -14.32
C GLU A 222 29.96 -9.64 -14.07
N THR A 223 29.35 -8.63 -14.65
CA THR A 223 29.69 -7.22 -14.44
C THR A 223 29.48 -6.80 -12.99
N TRP A 224 28.40 -7.27 -12.37
CA TRP A 224 28.15 -7.03 -10.95
C TRP A 224 29.16 -7.72 -10.04
N GLY A 225 29.61 -8.93 -10.38
CA GLY A 225 30.64 -9.68 -9.69
C GLY A 225 30.29 -9.94 -8.22
N ASP A 226 31.27 -9.87 -7.34
CA ASP A 226 31.13 -10.15 -5.89
C ASP A 226 30.51 -9.03 -5.07
N ARG A 227 29.93 -8.00 -5.71
CA ARG A 227 29.29 -6.89 -4.99
C ARG A 227 28.06 -7.37 -4.21
N SER A 228 27.99 -6.96 -2.96
CA SER A 228 26.91 -7.41 -2.07
C SER A 228 25.53 -6.86 -2.47
N ILE A 229 24.52 -7.71 -2.46
CA ILE A 229 23.12 -7.32 -2.53
C ILE A 229 22.63 -6.91 -1.14
N HIS A 230 21.99 -5.75 -1.03
CA HIS A 230 21.44 -5.23 0.20
C HIS A 230 20.21 -6.03 0.65
N THR A 231 20.34 -6.77 1.75
CA THR A 231 19.25 -7.60 2.31
C THR A 231 18.50 -6.94 3.46
N GLY A 232 18.93 -5.73 3.86
CA GLY A 232 18.41 -5.03 5.04
C GLY A 232 19.02 -5.52 6.36
N GLN A 233 19.94 -6.48 6.31
CA GLN A 233 20.71 -6.91 7.47
C GLN A 233 21.97 -6.06 7.62
N PRO A 234 22.41 -5.74 8.85
CA PRO A 234 23.69 -5.09 9.05
C PRO A 234 24.83 -6.02 8.59
N PRO A 235 25.91 -5.48 8.02
CA PRO A 235 27.07 -6.29 7.65
C PRO A 235 27.65 -6.98 8.89
N ALA A 236 28.15 -8.21 8.72
CA ALA A 236 28.85 -8.91 9.79
C ALA A 236 30.02 -8.03 10.28
N ARG A 237 30.21 -7.94 11.59
CA ARG A 237 31.37 -7.24 12.14
C ARG A 237 32.63 -7.94 11.63
N ARG A 238 33.50 -7.20 10.96
CA ARG A 238 34.87 -7.68 10.69
C ARG A 238 35.59 -7.71 12.03
N HIS A 239 35.97 -8.89 12.49
CA HIS A 239 36.88 -9.08 13.63
C HIS A 239 38.32 -8.83 13.19
#